data_e032a3dfe6a45f9a15999405f6767b3c
#
_entry.id   e032a3dfe6a45f9a15999405f6767b3c
#
_cell.length_a   1.000
_cell.length_b   1.000
_cell.length_c   1.000
_cell.angle_alpha   90.00
_cell.angle_beta   90.00
_cell.angle_gamma   90.00
#
_symmetry.space_group_name_H-M   'P 1'
#
loop_
_entity.id
_entity.type
_entity.pdbx_description
1 polymer ?
#
loop_
_entity_poly.entity_id
_entity_poly.type
_entity_poly.pdbx_seq_one_letter_code
_entity_poly.pdbx_strand_id
1 'polypeptide(L)'
;MAPRKRINGPDWLPVRCYLGKSAFEYRPKSGGCVRLGKLTEPKEIILAKYDAARLLHEEPTGAFAEVIRGYMASVNYKDLMPRTKLDYSRYAEKFISGFGQMNRHRIKPHHIRQYMDKRKEGGVTTQANRERSFLSTVFAWAYENGKVRINPIIGVKDFKEPPRDRYIEDWEYFLWLAEAYIKWPLLAAAMEISYCCAARQGDVWSLKRSQLRKEGIFIRQGKTGKKQIKEWNPRLRAAVDLALSVQEVNNIEL
;
A
#
# COMPACT_ATOMS: atom_id res chain seq x y z
N MET A 1 11.79 -8.67 37.43
CA MET A 1 12.07 -9.97 38.09
C MET A 1 13.41 -10.49 37.56
N ALA A 2 14.39 -10.68 38.43
CA ALA A 2 15.66 -11.29 38.07
C ALA A 2 15.46 -12.75 37.64
N PRO A 3 16.20 -13.25 36.64
CA PRO A 3 16.05 -14.62 36.17
C PRO A 3 16.42 -15.59 37.30
N ARG A 4 15.56 -16.57 37.59
CA ARG A 4 15.85 -17.61 38.58
C ARG A 4 17.16 -18.31 38.23
N LYS A 5 18.09 -18.40 39.21
CA LYS A 5 19.35 -19.13 39.07
C LYS A 5 19.06 -20.58 38.68
N ARG A 6 19.75 -21.11 37.67
CA ARG A 6 19.64 -22.51 37.25
C ARG A 6 20.14 -23.41 38.33
N ILE A 7 19.38 -24.44 38.63
CA ILE A 7 19.73 -25.41 39.67
C ILE A 7 20.65 -26.51 39.12
N ASN A 8 20.59 -26.82 37.81
CA ASN A 8 21.44 -27.84 37.17
C ASN A 8 21.73 -27.47 35.71
N GLY A 9 23.01 -27.46 35.33
CA GLY A 9 23.47 -27.32 33.94
C GLY A 9 24.76 -26.50 33.83
N PRO A 10 25.55 -26.68 32.75
CA PRO A 10 26.77 -25.93 32.52
C PRO A 10 26.46 -24.46 32.26
N ASP A 11 27.36 -23.55 32.68
CA ASP A 11 27.20 -22.09 32.59
C ASP A 11 27.02 -21.55 31.17
N TRP A 12 27.53 -22.28 30.18
CA TRP A 12 27.42 -21.94 28.78
C TRP A 12 26.03 -22.21 28.15
N LEU A 13 25.16 -22.97 28.87
CA LEU A 13 23.86 -23.35 28.31
C LEU A 13 22.93 -22.15 28.18
N PRO A 14 22.29 -21.86 27.02
CA PRO A 14 21.46 -20.69 26.81
C PRO A 14 20.22 -20.62 27.70
N VAL A 15 19.60 -19.45 27.80
CA VAL A 15 18.36 -19.21 28.58
C VAL A 15 17.27 -20.17 28.11
N ARG A 16 16.48 -20.74 29.06
CA ARG A 16 15.40 -21.73 28.78
C ARG A 16 15.88 -23.07 28.25
N CYS A 17 17.16 -23.35 28.25
CA CYS A 17 17.70 -24.68 28.02
C CYS A 17 17.94 -25.38 29.35
N TYR A 18 17.71 -26.68 29.38
CA TYR A 18 17.78 -27.54 30.57
C TYR A 18 18.51 -28.84 30.22
N LEU A 19 19.11 -29.42 31.24
CA LEU A 19 19.61 -30.80 31.18
C LEU A 19 18.43 -31.74 31.44
N GLY A 20 18.02 -32.48 30.40
CA GLY A 20 17.13 -33.61 30.55
C GLY A 20 17.87 -34.88 30.96
N LYS A 21 17.17 -36.00 31.13
CA LYS A 21 17.76 -37.29 31.52
C LYS A 21 18.83 -37.82 30.52
N SER A 22 18.66 -37.54 29.21
CA SER A 22 19.52 -38.05 28.14
C SER A 22 19.90 -37.04 27.08
N ALA A 23 19.41 -35.77 27.20
CA ALA A 23 19.58 -34.77 26.17
C ALA A 23 19.53 -33.35 26.75
N PHE A 24 20.10 -32.39 26.01
CA PHE A 24 19.81 -30.97 26.19
C PHE A 24 18.44 -30.65 25.58
N GLU A 25 17.63 -29.90 26.33
CA GLU A 25 16.27 -29.55 26.01
C GLU A 25 16.10 -28.03 26.03
N TYR A 26 15.39 -27.49 25.04
CA TYR A 26 14.96 -26.09 25.00
C TYR A 26 13.45 -26.00 25.20
N ARG A 27 13.02 -25.11 26.10
CA ARG A 27 11.60 -24.85 26.38
C ARG A 27 11.24 -23.43 25.96
N PRO A 28 10.71 -23.24 24.73
CA PRO A 28 10.33 -21.95 24.23
C PRO A 28 9.16 -21.31 25.01
N LYS A 29 9.01 -19.97 24.88
CA LYS A 29 7.89 -19.25 25.52
C LYS A 29 6.52 -19.68 24.96
N SER A 30 6.49 -20.13 23.73
CA SER A 30 5.29 -20.65 23.05
C SER A 30 4.79 -21.99 23.61
N GLY A 31 5.53 -22.58 24.54
CA GLY A 31 5.23 -23.92 25.09
C GLY A 31 5.94 -25.05 24.33
N GLY A 32 5.83 -26.26 24.88
CA GLY A 32 6.51 -27.42 24.34
C GLY A 32 7.95 -27.61 24.80
N CYS A 33 8.60 -28.66 24.29
CA CYS A 33 9.97 -29.00 24.57
C CYS A 33 10.67 -29.43 23.28
N VAL A 34 11.79 -28.83 22.96
CA VAL A 34 12.60 -29.14 21.79
C VAL A 34 13.89 -29.82 22.22
N ARG A 35 14.14 -31.02 21.74
CA ARG A 35 15.41 -31.73 22.00
C ARG A 35 16.52 -31.14 21.13
N LEU A 36 17.57 -30.61 21.79
CA LEU A 36 18.69 -29.97 21.11
C LEU A 36 19.79 -30.99 20.73
N GLY A 37 19.99 -32.03 21.54
CA GLY A 37 20.99 -33.04 21.27
C GLY A 37 21.32 -33.90 22.49
N LYS A 38 22.16 -34.90 22.31
CA LYS A 38 22.62 -35.76 23.39
C LYS A 38 23.57 -35.01 24.33
N LEU A 39 23.69 -35.48 25.58
CA LEU A 39 24.60 -34.88 26.56
C LEU A 39 26.08 -35.03 26.17
N THR A 40 26.40 -35.94 25.25
CA THR A 40 27.74 -36.17 24.75
C THR A 40 28.10 -35.36 23.51
N GLU A 41 27.13 -34.59 22.95
CA GLU A 41 27.40 -33.76 21.78
C GLU A 41 28.20 -32.49 22.13
N PRO A 42 29.11 -32.03 21.26
CA PRO A 42 29.88 -30.82 21.45
C PRO A 42 28.99 -29.58 21.69
N LYS A 43 29.47 -28.64 22.50
CA LYS A 43 28.80 -27.39 22.85
C LYS A 43 28.36 -26.60 21.60
N GLU A 44 29.23 -26.54 20.61
CA GLU A 44 29.01 -25.78 19.35
C GLU A 44 27.79 -26.31 18.59
N ILE A 45 27.61 -27.62 18.55
CA ILE A 45 26.47 -28.28 17.90
C ILE A 45 25.17 -27.99 18.67
N ILE A 46 25.22 -28.04 20.01
CA ILE A 46 24.05 -27.72 20.85
C ILE A 46 23.65 -26.26 20.69
N LEU A 47 24.62 -25.33 20.64
CA LEU A 47 24.35 -23.91 20.44
C LEU A 47 23.76 -23.63 19.04
N ALA A 48 24.29 -24.25 18.00
CA ALA A 48 23.75 -24.13 16.64
C ALA A 48 22.29 -24.65 16.55
N LYS A 49 22.02 -25.81 17.17
CA LYS A 49 20.66 -26.37 17.25
C LYS A 49 19.72 -25.49 18.10
N TYR A 50 20.23 -24.88 19.18
CA TYR A 50 19.48 -23.92 19.99
C TYR A 50 19.11 -22.69 19.17
N ASP A 51 20.05 -22.09 18.44
CA ASP A 51 19.77 -20.91 17.62
C ASP A 51 18.74 -21.22 16.52
N ALA A 52 18.84 -22.37 15.87
CA ALA A 52 17.85 -22.84 14.91
C ALA A 52 16.46 -23.04 15.55
N ALA A 53 16.41 -23.70 16.72
CA ALA A 53 15.17 -23.93 17.46
C ALA A 53 14.57 -22.62 17.97
N ARG A 54 15.39 -21.69 18.46
CA ARG A 54 14.98 -20.36 18.89
C ARG A 54 14.37 -19.56 17.76
N LEU A 55 14.99 -19.57 16.58
CA LEU A 55 14.46 -18.92 15.38
C LEU A 55 13.08 -19.46 14.98
N LEU A 56 12.80 -20.75 15.22
CA LEU A 56 11.52 -21.37 14.91
C LEU A 56 10.43 -21.08 15.96
N HIS A 57 10.80 -20.97 17.25
CA HIS A 57 9.87 -20.95 18.38
C HIS A 57 9.76 -19.61 19.09
N GLU A 58 10.77 -18.74 19.00
CA GLU A 58 10.66 -17.36 19.52
C GLU A 58 10.13 -16.45 18.43
N GLU A 59 8.88 -15.98 18.63
CA GLU A 59 8.36 -14.91 17.80
C GLU A 59 9.08 -13.60 18.18
N PRO A 60 9.71 -12.91 17.23
CA PRO A 60 10.26 -11.59 17.49
C PRO A 60 9.15 -10.68 18.05
N THR A 61 9.41 -10.06 19.19
CA THR A 61 8.50 -9.08 19.80
C THR A 61 8.39 -7.87 18.87
N GLY A 62 7.18 -7.44 18.57
CA GLY A 62 6.95 -6.21 17.81
C GLY A 62 5.51 -6.10 17.31
N ALA A 63 4.90 -4.97 17.62
CA ALA A 63 3.56 -4.67 17.18
C ALA A 63 3.54 -4.40 15.67
N PHE A 64 2.46 -4.77 15.00
CA PHE A 64 2.30 -4.50 13.56
C PHE A 64 2.27 -3.00 13.26
N ALA A 65 1.76 -2.19 14.19
CA ALA A 65 1.81 -0.73 14.08
C ALA A 65 3.22 -0.18 13.87
N GLU A 66 4.26 -0.80 14.46
CA GLU A 66 5.66 -0.40 14.26
C GLU A 66 6.13 -0.66 12.83
N VAL A 67 5.67 -1.75 12.23
CA VAL A 67 5.99 -2.08 10.82
C VAL A 67 5.38 -1.05 9.89
N ILE A 68 4.10 -0.71 10.09
CA ILE A 68 3.41 0.31 9.28
C ILE A 68 4.10 1.66 9.40
N ARG A 69 4.39 2.12 10.63
CA ARG A 69 5.09 3.40 10.87
C ARG A 69 6.49 3.39 10.27
N GLY A 70 7.21 2.27 10.37
CA GLY A 70 8.53 2.10 9.76
C GLY A 70 8.49 2.21 8.24
N TYR A 71 7.50 1.59 7.57
CA TYR A 71 7.27 1.76 6.15
C TYR A 71 6.97 3.21 5.78
N MET A 72 6.09 3.89 6.51
CA MET A 72 5.73 5.29 6.25
C MET A 72 6.90 6.26 6.46
N ALA A 73 7.89 5.91 7.28
CA ALA A 73 9.12 6.68 7.44
C ALA A 73 10.20 6.36 6.37
N SER A 74 10.02 5.28 5.59
CA SER A 74 11.00 4.79 4.62
C SER A 74 11.15 5.68 3.38
N VAL A 75 12.26 5.51 2.67
CA VAL A 75 12.50 6.15 1.37
C VAL A 75 11.43 5.71 0.36
N ASN A 76 11.08 4.42 0.33
CA ASN A 76 10.06 3.88 -0.56
C ASN A 76 8.72 4.63 -0.45
N TYR A 77 8.30 4.98 0.77
CA TYR A 77 7.09 5.78 0.97
C TYR A 77 7.29 7.25 0.56
N LYS A 78 8.46 7.82 0.87
CA LYS A 78 8.78 9.23 0.54
C LYS A 78 8.79 9.50 -0.96
N ASP A 79 9.12 8.51 -1.78
CA ASP A 79 9.16 8.62 -3.24
C ASP A 79 7.79 8.45 -3.91
N LEU A 80 6.74 8.09 -3.14
CA LEU A 80 5.40 7.96 -3.68
C LEU A 80 4.80 9.31 -4.07
N MET A 81 3.91 9.28 -5.07
CA MET A 81 3.12 10.44 -5.48
C MET A 81 2.22 10.93 -4.32
N PRO A 82 1.98 12.26 -4.20
CA PRO A 82 1.20 12.83 -3.09
C PRO A 82 -0.16 12.17 -2.88
N ARG A 83 -0.88 11.86 -3.97
CA ARG A 83 -2.18 11.18 -3.89
C ARG A 83 -2.07 9.78 -3.27
N THR A 84 -1.05 9.02 -3.66
CA THR A 84 -0.80 7.68 -3.10
C THR A 84 -0.45 7.77 -1.61
N LYS A 85 0.34 8.75 -1.20
CA LYS A 85 0.66 9.00 0.22
C LYS A 85 -0.60 9.28 1.04
N LEU A 86 -1.51 10.10 0.51
CA LEU A 86 -2.78 10.39 1.18
C LEU A 86 -3.66 9.16 1.35
N ASP A 87 -3.76 8.32 0.32
CA ASP A 87 -4.52 7.08 0.40
C ASP A 87 -3.86 6.09 1.38
N TYR A 88 -2.54 5.95 1.34
CA TYR A 88 -1.78 5.07 2.23
C TYR A 88 -1.84 5.52 3.70
N SER A 89 -1.84 6.83 3.99
CA SER A 89 -2.02 7.30 5.37
C SER A 89 -3.38 6.90 5.95
N ARG A 90 -4.45 7.04 5.15
CA ARG A 90 -5.80 6.60 5.55
C ARG A 90 -5.89 5.08 5.79
N TYR A 91 -5.21 4.28 4.96
CA TYR A 91 -5.17 2.83 5.16
C TYR A 91 -4.34 2.47 6.40
N ALA A 92 -3.20 3.13 6.60
CA ALA A 92 -2.34 2.93 7.76
C ALA A 92 -3.10 3.16 9.07
N GLU A 93 -3.87 4.24 9.20
CA GLU A 93 -4.69 4.53 10.38
C GLU A 93 -5.68 3.41 10.68
N LYS A 94 -6.40 2.91 9.66
CA LYS A 94 -7.33 1.79 9.81
C LYS A 94 -6.65 0.52 10.30
N PHE A 95 -5.49 0.18 9.73
CA PHE A 95 -4.77 -1.03 10.13
C PHE A 95 -4.07 -0.89 11.48
N ILE A 96 -3.61 0.29 11.83
CA ILE A 96 -3.06 0.56 13.17
C ILE A 96 -4.17 0.41 14.24
N SER A 97 -5.37 0.93 13.97
CA SER A 97 -6.49 0.80 14.91
C SER A 97 -7.02 -0.63 15.04
N GLY A 98 -7.09 -1.39 13.92
CA GLY A 98 -7.66 -2.74 13.90
C GLY A 98 -6.66 -3.86 14.24
N PHE A 99 -5.45 -3.78 13.72
CA PHE A 99 -4.42 -4.84 13.81
C PHE A 99 -3.13 -4.38 14.48
N GLY A 100 -3.01 -3.09 14.83
CA GLY A 100 -1.74 -2.49 15.24
C GLY A 100 -1.11 -3.14 16.47
N GLN A 101 -1.91 -3.63 17.41
CA GLN A 101 -1.44 -4.30 18.62
C GLN A 101 -1.08 -5.78 18.40
N MET A 102 -1.45 -6.36 17.27
CA MET A 102 -1.09 -7.75 16.97
C MET A 102 0.41 -7.86 16.73
N ASN A 103 0.98 -8.97 17.19
CA ASN A 103 2.35 -9.31 16.81
C ASN A 103 2.41 -9.52 15.28
N ARG A 104 3.35 -8.81 14.62
CA ARG A 104 3.54 -8.85 13.15
C ARG A 104 3.72 -10.25 12.58
N HIS A 105 4.28 -11.19 13.37
CA HIS A 105 4.49 -12.58 12.95
C HIS A 105 3.26 -13.47 13.14
N ARG A 106 2.25 -12.99 13.88
CA ARG A 106 0.97 -13.68 14.08
C ARG A 106 -0.07 -13.33 13.03
N ILE A 107 0.19 -12.31 12.21
CA ILE A 107 -0.69 -11.99 11.10
C ILE A 107 -0.56 -13.08 10.04
N LYS A 108 -1.68 -13.75 9.74
CA LYS A 108 -1.76 -14.88 8.82
C LYS A 108 -2.68 -14.53 7.64
N PRO A 109 -2.58 -15.23 6.50
CA PRO A 109 -3.43 -14.98 5.32
C PRO A 109 -4.94 -14.96 5.63
N HIS A 110 -5.41 -15.84 6.52
CA HIS A 110 -6.82 -15.90 6.88
C HIS A 110 -7.31 -14.65 7.62
N HIS A 111 -6.49 -13.98 8.44
CA HIS A 111 -6.87 -12.70 9.06
C HIS A 111 -7.14 -11.63 8.01
N ILE A 112 -6.31 -11.59 6.96
CA ILE A 112 -6.48 -10.65 5.86
C ILE A 112 -7.72 -11.00 5.03
N ARG A 113 -7.96 -12.29 4.79
CA ARG A 113 -9.17 -12.75 4.10
C ARG A 113 -10.42 -12.36 4.88
N GLN A 114 -10.49 -12.64 6.17
CA GLN A 114 -11.59 -12.25 7.04
C GLN A 114 -11.84 -10.73 7.04
N TYR A 115 -10.75 -9.94 7.09
CA TYR A 115 -10.86 -8.50 6.95
C TYR A 115 -11.50 -8.10 5.62
N MET A 116 -11.01 -8.64 4.51
CA MET A 116 -11.53 -8.34 3.17
C MET A 116 -13.00 -8.75 3.04
N ASP A 117 -13.36 -9.94 3.55
CA ASP A 117 -14.74 -10.46 3.49
C ASP A 117 -15.70 -9.52 4.25
N LYS A 118 -15.32 -9.09 5.44
CA LYS A 118 -16.09 -8.11 6.22
C LYS A 118 -16.22 -6.76 5.49
N ARG A 119 -15.18 -6.31 4.77
CA ARG A 119 -15.25 -5.10 3.95
C ARG A 119 -16.20 -5.27 2.77
N LYS A 120 -16.22 -6.45 2.15
CA LYS A 120 -17.14 -6.79 1.06
C LYS A 120 -18.58 -6.84 1.51
N GLU A 121 -18.86 -7.45 2.68
CA GLU A 121 -20.20 -7.44 3.31
C GLU A 121 -20.69 -6.01 3.55
N GLY A 122 -19.81 -5.09 3.88
CA GLY A 122 -20.08 -3.65 3.97
C GLY A 122 -20.16 -2.91 2.63
N GLY A 123 -20.19 -3.60 1.48
CA GLY A 123 -20.36 -3.02 0.15
C GLY A 123 -19.13 -2.32 -0.43
N VAL A 124 -17.94 -2.43 0.19
CA VAL A 124 -16.73 -1.67 -0.21
C VAL A 124 -15.64 -2.55 -0.81
N THR A 125 -16.01 -3.38 -1.77
CA THR A 125 -15.16 -4.41 -2.42
C THR A 125 -13.87 -3.83 -3.05
N THR A 126 -13.99 -2.81 -3.89
CA THR A 126 -12.84 -2.16 -4.54
C THR A 126 -11.88 -1.56 -3.51
N GLN A 127 -12.42 -0.98 -2.45
CA GLN A 127 -11.61 -0.42 -1.38
C GLN A 127 -10.85 -1.51 -0.61
N ALA A 128 -11.49 -2.68 -0.38
CA ALA A 128 -10.84 -3.82 0.26
C ALA A 128 -9.62 -4.32 -0.55
N ASN A 129 -9.73 -4.39 -1.88
CA ASN A 129 -8.61 -4.75 -2.76
C ASN A 129 -7.45 -3.76 -2.64
N ARG A 130 -7.75 -2.46 -2.60
CA ARG A 130 -6.71 -1.40 -2.43
C ARG A 130 -6.05 -1.45 -1.06
N GLU A 131 -6.83 -1.66 -0.01
CA GLU A 131 -6.33 -1.84 1.36
C GLU A 131 -5.44 -3.09 1.48
N ARG A 132 -5.83 -4.19 0.84
CA ARG A 132 -5.00 -5.41 0.73
C ARG A 132 -3.70 -5.14 -0.04
N SER A 133 -3.74 -4.38 -1.13
CA SER A 133 -2.56 -4.01 -1.91
C SER A 133 -1.58 -3.17 -1.07
N PHE A 134 -2.09 -2.21 -0.28
CA PHE A 134 -1.28 -1.45 0.67
C PHE A 134 -0.57 -2.39 1.66
N LEU A 135 -1.30 -3.34 2.28
CA LEU A 135 -0.71 -4.31 3.20
C LEU A 135 0.38 -5.16 2.53
N SER A 136 0.15 -5.56 1.26
CA SER A 136 1.14 -6.31 0.49
C SER A 136 2.45 -5.53 0.35
N THR A 137 2.35 -4.23 0.07
CA THR A 137 3.52 -3.33 -0.04
C THR A 137 4.23 -3.17 1.30
N VAL A 138 3.48 -2.96 2.40
CA VAL A 138 4.04 -2.83 3.75
C VAL A 138 4.78 -4.10 4.17
N PHE A 139 4.19 -5.27 3.94
CA PHE A 139 4.81 -6.54 4.30
C PHE A 139 5.97 -6.94 3.38
N ALA A 140 5.94 -6.56 2.09
CA ALA A 140 7.08 -6.73 1.19
C ALA A 140 8.29 -5.93 1.69
N TRP A 141 8.08 -4.65 1.99
CA TRP A 141 9.11 -3.80 2.58
C TRP A 141 9.62 -4.36 3.92
N ALA A 142 8.71 -4.84 4.78
CA ALA A 142 9.08 -5.41 6.06
C ALA A 142 9.92 -6.70 5.91
N TYR A 143 9.63 -7.51 4.90
CA TYR A 143 10.39 -8.70 4.56
C TYR A 143 11.79 -8.34 4.06
N GLU A 144 11.90 -7.41 3.11
CA GLU A 144 13.17 -6.92 2.58
C GLU A 144 14.08 -6.33 3.67
N ASN A 145 13.48 -5.71 4.70
CA ASN A 145 14.21 -5.11 5.83
C ASN A 145 14.35 -6.05 7.03
N GLY A 146 14.12 -7.35 6.88
CA GLY A 146 14.30 -8.36 7.93
C GLY A 146 13.35 -8.22 9.14
N LYS A 147 12.27 -7.43 9.00
CA LYS A 147 11.31 -7.19 10.09
C LYS A 147 10.26 -8.29 10.21
N VAL A 148 10.02 -9.04 9.15
CA VAL A 148 9.17 -10.23 9.10
C VAL A 148 9.83 -11.32 8.28
N ARG A 149 9.48 -12.59 8.52
CA ARG A 149 10.05 -13.74 7.80
C ARG A 149 9.35 -14.05 6.49
N ILE A 150 8.09 -13.70 6.39
CA ILE A 150 7.25 -13.94 5.20
C ILE A 150 6.27 -12.78 5.03
N ASN A 151 5.80 -12.58 3.80
CA ASN A 151 4.70 -11.68 3.53
C ASN A 151 3.38 -12.49 3.58
N PRO A 152 2.52 -12.29 4.59
CA PRO A 152 1.28 -13.06 4.75
C PRO A 152 0.20 -12.70 3.71
N ILE A 153 0.43 -11.69 2.88
CA ILE A 153 -0.52 -11.27 1.84
C ILE A 153 -0.35 -12.11 0.57
N ILE A 154 0.82 -12.77 0.40
CA ILE A 154 1.06 -13.66 -0.75
C ILE A 154 0.00 -14.77 -0.72
N GLY A 155 -0.68 -14.97 -1.85
CA GLY A 155 -1.76 -15.96 -2.01
C GLY A 155 -3.16 -15.50 -1.59
N VAL A 156 -3.30 -14.35 -0.92
CA VAL A 156 -4.61 -13.74 -0.68
C VAL A 156 -5.08 -13.06 -1.97
N LYS A 157 -6.09 -13.62 -2.62
CA LYS A 157 -6.61 -13.10 -3.91
C LYS A 157 -7.50 -11.88 -3.70
N ASP A 158 -7.42 -10.95 -4.64
CA ASP A 158 -8.36 -9.83 -4.74
C ASP A 158 -9.77 -10.34 -5.08
N PHE A 159 -10.77 -9.56 -4.72
CA PHE A 159 -12.13 -9.76 -5.23
C PHE A 159 -12.20 -9.32 -6.69
N LYS A 160 -13.00 -10.02 -7.48
CA LYS A 160 -13.31 -9.60 -8.85
C LYS A 160 -14.07 -8.27 -8.81
N GLU A 161 -13.56 -7.30 -9.51
CA GLU A 161 -14.23 -6.01 -9.72
C GLU A 161 -14.86 -6.04 -11.11
N PRO A 162 -16.20 -5.95 -11.22
CA PRO A 162 -16.81 -5.84 -12.53
C PRO A 162 -16.39 -4.49 -13.16
N PRO A 163 -16.03 -4.47 -14.45
CA PRO A 163 -15.79 -3.22 -15.15
C PRO A 163 -17.06 -2.39 -15.17
N ARG A 164 -16.91 -1.08 -15.27
CA ARG A 164 -18.05 -0.20 -15.61
C ARG A 164 -18.38 -0.41 -17.07
N ASP A 165 -19.64 -0.72 -17.37
CA ASP A 165 -20.12 -1.06 -18.68
C ASP A 165 -21.07 0.02 -19.26
N ARG A 166 -21.37 1.05 -18.48
CA ARG A 166 -22.18 2.17 -18.93
C ARG A 166 -21.41 3.01 -19.95
N TYR A 167 -21.96 3.09 -21.15
CA TYR A 167 -21.59 4.04 -22.19
C TYR A 167 -22.39 5.35 -21.99
N ILE A 168 -21.75 6.50 -22.22
CA ILE A 168 -22.41 7.80 -22.22
C ILE A 168 -22.75 8.11 -23.66
N GLU A 169 -24.05 8.20 -23.99
CA GLU A 169 -24.51 8.50 -25.30
C GLU A 169 -24.24 9.97 -25.70
N ASP A 170 -24.09 10.25 -26.98
CA ASP A 170 -23.77 11.60 -27.47
C ASP A 170 -24.78 12.66 -26.99
N TRP A 171 -26.07 12.31 -26.97
CA TRP A 171 -27.09 13.25 -26.48
C TRP A 171 -26.95 13.56 -24.98
N GLU A 172 -26.52 12.60 -24.14
CA GLU A 172 -26.25 12.83 -22.73
C GLU A 172 -25.06 13.79 -22.58
N TYR A 173 -23.99 13.54 -23.34
CA TYR A 173 -22.81 14.41 -23.34
C TYR A 173 -23.15 15.84 -23.72
N PHE A 174 -23.90 16.05 -24.84
CA PHE A 174 -24.26 17.36 -25.29
C PHE A 174 -25.24 18.10 -24.37
N LEU A 175 -26.13 17.38 -23.70
CA LEU A 175 -27.01 17.94 -22.69
C LEU A 175 -26.19 18.50 -21.50
N TRP A 176 -25.27 17.72 -20.98
CA TRP A 176 -24.39 18.16 -19.88
C TRP A 176 -23.46 19.30 -20.31
N LEU A 177 -22.97 19.24 -21.53
CA LEU A 177 -22.10 20.28 -22.07
C LEU A 177 -22.85 21.62 -22.22
N ALA A 178 -24.07 21.60 -22.72
CA ALA A 178 -24.91 22.81 -22.86
C ALA A 178 -25.18 23.46 -21.50
N GLU A 179 -25.53 22.67 -20.49
CA GLU A 179 -25.72 23.13 -19.13
C GLU A 179 -24.44 23.69 -18.54
N ALA A 180 -23.29 23.03 -18.79
CA ALA A 180 -21.99 23.50 -18.32
C ALA A 180 -21.57 24.83 -18.95
N TYR A 181 -21.88 25.07 -20.21
CA TYR A 181 -21.61 26.35 -20.88
C TYR A 181 -22.33 27.52 -20.17
N ILE A 182 -23.55 27.29 -19.68
CA ILE A 182 -24.35 28.32 -19.01
C ILE A 182 -23.87 28.54 -17.58
N LYS A 183 -23.68 27.46 -16.81
CA LYS A 183 -23.45 27.55 -15.37
C LYS A 183 -21.97 27.52 -14.95
N TRP A 184 -21.16 26.78 -15.70
CA TRP A 184 -19.75 26.51 -15.36
C TRP A 184 -18.87 26.50 -16.61
N PRO A 185 -18.63 27.64 -17.27
CA PRO A 185 -17.92 27.70 -18.56
C PRO A 185 -16.54 27.03 -18.54
N LEU A 186 -15.81 27.14 -17.40
CA LEU A 186 -14.52 26.47 -17.25
C LEU A 186 -14.66 24.94 -17.25
N LEU A 187 -15.74 24.39 -16.68
CA LEU A 187 -16.05 22.98 -16.74
C LEU A 187 -16.38 22.55 -18.17
N ALA A 188 -17.16 23.36 -18.92
CA ALA A 188 -17.45 23.10 -20.33
C ALA A 188 -16.16 23.03 -21.16
N ALA A 189 -15.26 24.00 -20.98
CA ALA A 189 -13.95 24.00 -21.62
C ALA A 189 -13.14 22.75 -21.27
N ALA A 190 -13.11 22.36 -19.99
CA ALA A 190 -12.40 21.17 -19.53
C ALA A 190 -13.01 19.86 -20.11
N MET A 191 -14.33 19.76 -20.25
CA MET A 191 -15.01 18.65 -20.91
C MET A 191 -14.59 18.53 -22.37
N GLU A 192 -14.62 19.62 -23.11
CA GLU A 192 -14.22 19.67 -24.52
C GLU A 192 -12.75 19.33 -24.73
N ILE A 193 -11.85 19.90 -23.90
CA ILE A 193 -10.42 19.57 -23.95
C ILE A 193 -10.18 18.08 -23.63
N SER A 194 -10.86 17.55 -22.60
CA SER A 194 -10.78 16.13 -22.25
C SER A 194 -11.20 15.24 -23.40
N TYR A 195 -12.33 15.57 -24.06
CA TYR A 195 -12.87 14.84 -25.20
C TYR A 195 -11.92 14.88 -26.40
N CYS A 196 -11.54 16.08 -26.86
CA CYS A 196 -10.68 16.27 -28.03
C CYS A 196 -9.27 15.66 -27.82
N CYS A 197 -8.75 15.69 -26.61
CA CYS A 197 -7.41 15.20 -26.33
C CYS A 197 -7.37 13.75 -25.82
N ALA A 198 -8.50 13.12 -25.54
CA ALA A 198 -8.57 11.86 -24.77
C ALA A 198 -7.72 11.93 -23.50
N ALA A 199 -7.77 13.09 -22.82
CA ALA A 199 -6.95 13.40 -21.65
C ALA A 199 -7.69 13.05 -20.35
N ARG A 200 -6.91 12.67 -19.33
CA ARG A 200 -7.50 12.44 -18.00
C ARG A 200 -7.85 13.77 -17.35
N GLN A 201 -8.89 13.78 -16.53
CA GLN A 201 -9.33 14.94 -15.78
C GLN A 201 -8.16 15.67 -15.09
N GLY A 202 -7.30 14.95 -14.38
CA GLY A 202 -6.16 15.55 -13.68
C GLY A 202 -5.13 16.20 -14.61
N ASP A 203 -4.96 15.66 -15.82
CA ASP A 203 -4.04 16.21 -16.81
C ASP A 203 -4.61 17.50 -17.40
N VAL A 204 -5.93 17.59 -17.58
CA VAL A 204 -6.63 18.80 -18.09
C VAL A 204 -6.59 19.92 -17.05
N TRP A 205 -6.93 19.62 -15.80
CA TRP A 205 -6.90 20.63 -14.70
C TRP A 205 -5.49 21.13 -14.37
N SER A 206 -4.46 20.42 -14.77
CA SER A 206 -3.06 20.83 -14.57
C SER A 206 -2.43 21.50 -15.79
N LEU A 207 -3.20 21.77 -16.85
CA LEU A 207 -2.70 22.45 -18.05
C LEU A 207 -2.29 23.88 -17.72
N LYS A 208 -1.14 24.30 -18.28
CA LYS A 208 -0.59 25.65 -18.15
C LYS A 208 -0.56 26.33 -19.52
N ARG A 209 -0.62 27.67 -19.55
CA ARG A 209 -0.48 28.48 -20.77
C ARG A 209 0.79 28.12 -21.57
N SER A 210 1.90 27.82 -20.88
CA SER A 210 3.16 27.44 -21.52
C SER A 210 3.10 26.12 -22.31
N GLN A 211 2.05 25.32 -22.12
CA GLN A 211 1.80 24.07 -22.86
C GLN A 211 0.99 24.28 -24.15
N LEU A 212 0.44 25.49 -24.36
CA LEU A 212 -0.24 25.87 -25.60
C LEU A 212 0.83 26.25 -26.63
N ARG A 213 1.04 25.40 -27.62
CA ARG A 213 2.05 25.57 -28.65
C ARG A 213 1.41 25.92 -30.00
N LYS A 214 2.25 26.34 -30.96
CA LYS A 214 1.78 26.68 -32.32
C LYS A 214 1.06 25.49 -32.98
N GLU A 215 1.60 24.30 -32.82
CA GLU A 215 1.11 23.06 -33.43
C GLU A 215 -0.03 22.39 -32.64
N GLY A 216 -0.20 22.71 -31.35
CA GLY A 216 -1.23 22.04 -30.52
C GLY A 216 -0.98 22.18 -29.02
N ILE A 217 -1.67 21.38 -28.22
CA ILE A 217 -1.48 21.33 -26.78
C ILE A 217 -0.48 20.25 -26.41
N PHE A 218 0.60 20.63 -25.71
CA PHE A 218 1.54 19.69 -25.14
C PHE A 218 1.01 19.14 -23.81
N ILE A 219 0.74 17.83 -23.77
CA ILE A 219 0.24 17.15 -22.56
C ILE A 219 1.29 16.16 -22.07
N ARG A 220 1.71 16.32 -20.83
CA ARG A 220 2.46 15.31 -20.10
C ARG A 220 1.53 14.63 -19.11
N GLN A 221 1.21 13.35 -19.36
CA GLN A 221 0.31 12.58 -18.49
C GLN A 221 0.90 12.42 -17.09
N GLY A 222 0.21 12.92 -16.08
CA GLY A 222 0.67 12.87 -14.68
C GLY A 222 0.86 11.43 -14.16
N LYS A 223 0.02 10.49 -14.59
CA LYS A 223 0.07 9.10 -14.13
C LYS A 223 1.17 8.25 -14.78
N THR A 224 1.46 8.47 -16.05
CA THR A 224 2.37 7.62 -16.85
C THR A 224 3.63 8.32 -17.31
N GLY A 225 3.69 9.64 -17.16
CA GLY A 225 4.79 10.47 -17.68
C GLY A 225 4.81 10.59 -19.20
N LYS A 226 3.87 9.94 -19.95
CA LYS A 226 3.82 9.98 -21.40
C LYS A 226 3.61 11.40 -21.88
N LYS A 227 4.45 11.84 -22.84
CA LYS A 227 4.38 13.15 -23.47
C LYS A 227 3.68 13.01 -24.82
N GLN A 228 2.79 13.95 -25.18
CA GLN A 228 2.11 13.99 -26.47
C GLN A 228 1.74 15.43 -26.82
N ILE A 229 1.68 15.74 -28.12
CA ILE A 229 1.08 16.97 -28.62
C ILE A 229 -0.24 16.58 -29.24
N LYS A 230 -1.30 17.31 -28.90
CA LYS A 230 -2.63 17.19 -29.50
C LYS A 230 -2.82 18.36 -30.44
N GLU A 231 -2.83 18.05 -31.74
CA GLU A 231 -2.96 19.04 -32.79
C GLU A 231 -4.25 19.85 -32.64
N TRP A 232 -4.18 21.10 -33.06
CA TRP A 232 -5.33 21.97 -33.04
C TRP A 232 -6.41 21.50 -34.03
N ASN A 233 -7.64 21.48 -33.56
CA ASN A 233 -8.83 21.47 -34.38
C ASN A 233 -9.75 22.64 -33.94
N PRO A 234 -10.75 23.03 -34.72
CA PRO A 234 -11.62 24.17 -34.39
C PRO A 234 -12.29 24.05 -33.02
N ARG A 235 -12.75 22.85 -32.66
CA ARG A 235 -13.43 22.56 -31.40
C ARG A 235 -12.48 22.68 -30.21
N LEU A 236 -11.26 22.18 -30.33
CA LEU A 236 -10.24 22.28 -29.28
C LEU A 236 -9.79 23.73 -29.10
N ARG A 237 -9.65 24.51 -30.17
CA ARG A 237 -9.33 25.94 -30.06
C ARG A 237 -10.42 26.69 -29.32
N ALA A 238 -11.68 26.54 -29.72
CA ALA A 238 -12.80 27.19 -29.08
C ALA A 238 -12.86 26.87 -27.55
N ALA A 239 -12.59 25.62 -27.19
CA ALA A 239 -12.56 25.22 -25.79
C ALA A 239 -11.42 25.90 -25.00
N VAL A 240 -10.24 26.01 -25.59
CA VAL A 240 -9.11 26.70 -24.95
C VAL A 240 -9.36 28.20 -24.86
N ASP A 241 -9.88 28.83 -25.91
CA ASP A 241 -10.20 30.27 -25.93
C ASP A 241 -11.26 30.58 -24.87
N LEU A 242 -12.27 29.72 -24.70
CA LEU A 242 -13.23 29.83 -23.60
C LEU A 242 -12.55 29.74 -22.23
N ALA A 243 -11.65 28.78 -22.02
CA ALA A 243 -10.95 28.64 -20.74
C ALA A 243 -10.12 29.88 -20.43
N LEU A 244 -9.42 30.43 -21.42
CA LEU A 244 -8.59 31.62 -21.26
C LEU A 244 -9.45 32.86 -20.97
N SER A 245 -10.57 33.05 -21.66
CA SER A 245 -11.48 34.19 -21.42
C SER A 245 -12.08 34.18 -20.01
N VAL A 246 -12.48 32.99 -19.52
CA VAL A 246 -13.02 32.85 -18.15
C VAL A 246 -11.96 33.16 -17.10
N GLN A 247 -10.71 32.81 -17.34
CA GLN A 247 -9.59 33.07 -16.40
C GLN A 247 -9.23 34.55 -16.37
N GLU A 248 -9.22 35.24 -17.51
CA GLU A 248 -8.95 36.65 -17.59
C GLU A 248 -10.01 37.48 -16.84
N VAL A 249 -11.29 37.12 -16.98
CA VAL A 249 -12.39 37.77 -16.26
C VAL A 249 -12.30 37.58 -14.75
N ASN A 250 -11.82 36.44 -14.27
CA ASN A 250 -11.77 36.11 -12.85
C ASN A 250 -10.39 36.34 -12.20
N ASN A 251 -9.41 36.92 -12.92
CA ASN A 251 -8.02 37.11 -12.44
C ASN A 251 -7.38 35.85 -11.84
N ILE A 252 -7.70 34.68 -12.39
CA ILE A 252 -7.14 33.40 -11.92
C ILE A 252 -5.85 33.14 -12.70
N GLU A 253 -4.71 33.16 -11.99
CA GLU A 253 -3.43 32.70 -12.57
C GLU A 253 -3.40 31.16 -12.68
N LEU A 254 -2.90 30.65 -13.81
CA LEU A 254 -2.64 29.21 -14.06
C LEU A 254 -1.22 28.84 -13.64
#